data_639da9c7ddf65ecec2a0c7f526e7720e
#
_entry.id   639da9c7ddf65ecec2a0c7f526e7720e
#
_cell.length_a   1.000
_cell.length_b   1.000
_cell.length_c   1.000
_cell.angle_alpha   90.00
_cell.angle_beta   90.00
_cell.angle_gamma   90.00
#
_symmetry.space_group_name_H-M   'P 1'
#
loop_
_entity.id
_entity.type
_entity.pdbx_description
1 polymer ?
#
loop_
_entity_poly.entity_id
_entity_poly.type
_entity_poly.pdbx_seq_one_letter_code
_entity_poly.pdbx_strand_id
1 'polypeptide(L)'
;EPDISVICDKKKLTDKGCNGAPDFVIEIVSPSSRKMDYSTKNTLYSDFGVREYWIVDPAKERTTVYRYEEDSAPIIIPFSMPIAVRIYHNLAITIAELLD
;
A
#
# COMPACT_ATOMS: atom_id res chain seq x y z
N GLU A 1 16.55 3.40 -2.33
CA GLU A 1 15.53 2.46 -2.75
C GLU A 1 14.30 2.58 -1.87
N PRO A 2 13.09 2.36 -2.41
CA PRO A 2 11.89 2.39 -1.59
C PRO A 2 11.82 1.16 -0.67
N ASP A 3 11.33 1.37 0.53
CA ASP A 3 11.02 0.28 1.45
C ASP A 3 9.63 -0.27 1.11
N ILE A 4 9.51 -1.58 1.08
CA ILE A 4 8.27 -2.25 0.70
C ILE A 4 7.85 -3.19 1.83
N SER A 5 6.59 -3.08 2.25
CA SER A 5 5.97 -4.02 3.17
C SER A 5 4.85 -4.75 2.44
N VAL A 6 4.90 -6.07 2.48
CA VAL A 6 3.95 -6.94 1.78
C VAL A 6 3.21 -7.78 2.80
N ILE A 7 1.88 -7.74 2.75
CA ILE A 7 1.02 -8.44 3.70
C ILE A 7 0.16 -9.43 2.94
N CYS A 8 0.16 -10.66 3.41
CA CYS A 8 -0.52 -11.78 2.78
C CYS A 8 -1.54 -12.39 3.73
N ASP A 9 -2.73 -12.72 3.24
CA ASP A 9 -3.72 -13.45 4.02
C ASP A 9 -3.13 -14.78 4.48
N LYS A 10 -3.43 -15.18 5.71
CA LYS A 10 -2.93 -16.44 6.29
C LYS A 10 -3.25 -17.66 5.42
N LYS A 11 -4.37 -17.64 4.72
CA LYS A 11 -4.78 -18.73 3.83
C LYS A 11 -3.83 -18.91 2.65
N LYS A 12 -3.05 -17.89 2.31
CA LYS A 12 -2.09 -17.92 1.20
C LYS A 12 -0.68 -18.23 1.66
N LEU A 13 -0.44 -18.29 2.97
CA LEU A 13 0.90 -18.54 3.50
C LEU A 13 1.30 -20.00 3.32
N THR A 14 2.47 -20.20 2.77
CA THR A 14 3.09 -21.53 2.61
C THR A 14 4.52 -21.48 3.13
N ASP A 15 5.20 -22.62 3.16
CA ASP A 15 6.62 -22.68 3.56
C ASP A 15 7.51 -21.81 2.67
N LYS A 16 7.04 -21.47 1.47
CA LYS A 16 7.79 -20.68 0.50
C LYS A 16 7.37 -19.20 0.48
N GLY A 17 6.45 -18.79 1.35
CA GLY A 17 5.94 -17.43 1.43
C GLY A 17 4.49 -17.32 1.00
N CYS A 18 4.13 -16.20 0.37
CA CYS A 18 2.76 -15.95 -0.06
C CYS A 18 2.46 -16.65 -1.38
N ASN A 19 1.42 -17.48 -1.40
CA ASN A 19 0.97 -18.15 -2.60
C ASN A 19 0.04 -17.22 -3.39
N GLY A 20 0.51 -16.76 -4.54
CA GLY A 20 -0.22 -15.80 -5.36
C GLY A 20 0.12 -14.36 -5.00
N ALA A 21 -0.74 -13.42 -5.38
CA ALA A 21 -0.51 -12.01 -5.10
C ALA A 21 -0.71 -11.70 -3.62
N PRO A 22 0.10 -10.80 -3.03
CA PRO A 22 -0.17 -10.32 -1.68
C PRO A 22 -1.49 -9.54 -1.65
N ASP A 23 -2.11 -9.49 -0.48
CA ASP A 23 -3.38 -8.77 -0.33
C ASP A 23 -3.19 -7.27 -0.15
N PHE A 24 -2.10 -6.88 0.49
CA PHE A 24 -1.86 -5.50 0.86
C PHE A 24 -0.37 -5.19 0.68
N VAL A 25 -0.08 -4.10 -0.02
CA VAL A 25 1.30 -3.64 -0.25
C VAL A 25 1.42 -2.20 0.21
N ILE A 26 2.41 -1.92 1.04
CA ILE A 26 2.78 -0.55 1.42
C ILE A 26 4.18 -0.29 0.89
N GLU A 27 4.34 0.78 0.15
CA GLU A 27 5.63 1.15 -0.43
C GLU A 27 5.99 2.58 -0.04
N ILE A 28 7.18 2.76 0.54
CA ILE A 28 7.69 4.07 0.91
C ILE A 28 8.61 4.54 -0.21
N VAL A 29 8.27 5.66 -0.83
CA VAL A 29 8.97 6.14 -2.02
C VAL A 29 9.97 7.25 -1.70
N SER A 30 11.04 7.32 -2.49
CA SER A 30 11.96 8.44 -2.51
C SER A 30 11.61 9.36 -3.68
N PRO A 31 12.11 10.61 -3.70
CA PRO A 31 11.87 11.49 -4.85
C PRO A 31 12.30 10.90 -6.19
N SER A 32 13.37 10.10 -6.20
CA SER A 32 13.88 9.51 -7.44
C SER A 32 13.02 8.37 -7.98
N SER A 33 12.27 7.68 -7.12
CA SER A 33 11.46 6.52 -7.53
C SER A 33 9.97 6.83 -7.65
N ARG A 34 9.54 8.03 -7.28
CA ARG A 34 8.12 8.40 -7.20
C ARG A 34 7.35 8.14 -8.48
N LYS A 35 7.88 8.55 -9.61
CA LYS A 35 7.19 8.41 -10.89
C LYS A 35 6.90 6.95 -11.22
N MET A 36 7.86 6.07 -11.01
CA MET A 36 7.68 4.65 -11.27
C MET A 36 6.60 4.06 -10.37
N ASP A 37 6.59 4.41 -9.09
CA ASP A 37 5.61 3.86 -8.15
C ASP A 37 4.19 4.30 -8.50
N TYR A 38 3.98 5.57 -8.82
CA TYR A 38 2.64 6.07 -9.11
C TYR A 38 2.06 5.58 -10.44
N SER A 39 2.89 5.32 -11.44
CA SER A 39 2.38 4.91 -12.75
C SER A 39 2.58 3.43 -13.03
N THR A 40 3.80 2.95 -12.93
CA THR A 40 4.14 1.59 -13.35
C THR A 40 3.68 0.54 -12.34
N LYS A 41 4.00 0.74 -11.06
CA LYS A 41 3.68 -0.26 -10.03
C LYS A 41 2.19 -0.32 -9.72
N ASN A 42 1.48 0.81 -9.80
CA ASN A 42 0.04 0.79 -9.60
C ASN A 42 -0.65 -0.13 -10.60
N THR A 43 -0.29 -0.01 -11.89
CA THR A 43 -0.85 -0.88 -12.91
C THR A 43 -0.48 -2.34 -12.67
N LEU A 44 0.79 -2.59 -12.31
CA LEU A 44 1.29 -3.92 -12.07
C LEU A 44 0.54 -4.61 -10.93
N TYR A 45 0.40 -3.93 -9.79
CA TYR A 45 -0.27 -4.52 -8.62
C TYR A 45 -1.76 -4.74 -8.88
N SER A 46 -2.42 -3.81 -9.57
CA SER A 46 -3.82 -3.97 -9.93
C SER A 46 -4.02 -5.22 -10.81
N ASP A 47 -3.15 -5.41 -11.79
CA ASP A 47 -3.23 -6.54 -12.71
C ASP A 47 -2.95 -7.87 -12.03
N PHE A 48 -2.09 -7.89 -11.01
CA PHE A 48 -1.76 -9.11 -10.29
C PHE A 48 -2.75 -9.49 -9.19
N GLY A 49 -3.77 -8.65 -8.95
CA GLY A 49 -4.80 -8.98 -7.99
C GLY A 49 -4.49 -8.57 -6.55
N VAL A 50 -3.58 -7.64 -6.35
CA VAL A 50 -3.39 -7.00 -5.04
C VAL A 50 -4.68 -6.26 -4.70
N ARG A 51 -5.15 -6.39 -3.46
CA ARG A 51 -6.44 -5.81 -3.05
C ARG A 51 -6.32 -4.36 -2.62
N GLU A 52 -5.22 -4.01 -1.97
CA GLU A 52 -4.99 -2.65 -1.48
C GLU A 52 -3.50 -2.30 -1.62
N TYR A 53 -3.21 -1.07 -2.05
CA TYR A 53 -1.84 -0.61 -2.28
C TYR A 53 -1.71 0.83 -1.79
N TRP A 54 -0.75 1.08 -0.92
CA TRP A 54 -0.47 2.42 -0.39
C TRP A 54 0.90 2.87 -0.83
N ILE A 55 0.99 4.09 -1.35
CA ILE A 55 2.26 4.74 -1.64
C ILE A 55 2.48 5.82 -0.60
N VAL A 56 3.46 5.61 0.27
CA VAL A 56 3.82 6.54 1.34
C VAL A 56 4.94 7.44 0.84
N ASP A 57 4.69 8.76 0.80
CA ASP A 57 5.63 9.74 0.26
C ASP A 57 6.10 10.68 1.38
N PRO A 58 7.26 10.39 2.02
CA PRO A 58 7.75 11.21 3.14
C PRO A 58 8.08 12.65 2.75
N ALA A 59 8.53 12.88 1.52
CA ALA A 59 8.88 14.23 1.07
C ALA A 59 7.65 15.12 1.02
N LYS A 60 6.49 14.57 0.70
CA LYS A 60 5.22 15.31 0.64
C LYS A 60 4.32 15.08 1.85
N GLU A 61 4.75 14.24 2.77
CA GLU A 61 4.02 13.89 4.01
C GLU A 61 2.57 13.47 3.73
N ARG A 62 2.39 12.64 2.71
CA ARG A 62 1.08 12.14 2.34
C ARG A 62 1.16 10.70 1.83
N THR A 63 0.03 9.99 1.90
CA THR A 63 -0.10 8.62 1.42
C THR A 63 -1.19 8.57 0.35
N THR A 64 -0.90 7.95 -0.78
CA THR A 64 -1.89 7.68 -1.81
C THR A 64 -2.39 6.25 -1.62
N VAL A 65 -3.70 6.09 -1.47
CA VAL A 65 -4.33 4.82 -1.14
C VAL A 65 -5.13 4.33 -2.34
N TYR A 66 -4.76 3.16 -2.85
CA TYR A 66 -5.47 2.48 -3.94
C TYR A 66 -6.22 1.29 -3.34
N ARG A 67 -7.52 1.24 -3.50
CA ARG A 67 -8.37 0.13 -3.04
C ARG A 67 -9.02 -0.52 -4.25
N TYR A 68 -8.37 -1.56 -4.75
CA TYR A 68 -8.75 -2.15 -6.04
C TYR A 68 -10.08 -2.89 -6.00
N GLU A 69 -10.53 -3.29 -4.83
CA GLU A 69 -11.83 -3.93 -4.68
C GLU A 69 -12.98 -2.92 -4.66
N GLU A 70 -12.67 -1.65 -4.47
CA GLU A 70 -13.66 -0.57 -4.50
C GLU A 70 -13.53 0.14 -5.84
N ASP A 71 -14.64 0.35 -6.50
CA ASP A 71 -14.66 1.06 -7.79
C ASP A 71 -14.61 2.58 -7.53
N SER A 72 -13.50 3.04 -6.99
CA SER A 72 -13.31 4.43 -6.61
C SER A 72 -11.91 4.91 -6.98
N ALA A 73 -11.78 6.22 -7.14
CA ALA A 73 -10.49 6.85 -7.40
C ALA A 73 -9.56 6.72 -6.19
N PRO A 74 -8.24 6.77 -6.39
CA PRO A 74 -7.31 6.77 -5.28
C PRO A 74 -7.53 7.98 -4.36
N ILE A 75 -7.24 7.79 -3.07
CA ILE A 75 -7.44 8.79 -2.03
C ILE A 75 -6.08 9.24 -1.53
N ILE A 76 -5.91 10.55 -1.33
CA ILE A 76 -4.69 11.11 -0.76
C ILE A 76 -4.96 11.51 0.68
N ILE A 77 -4.18 10.97 1.61
CA ILE A 77 -4.39 11.18 3.05
C ILE A 77 -3.11 11.71 3.68
N PRO A 78 -3.17 12.83 4.43
CA PRO A 78 -1.99 13.34 5.13
C PRO A 78 -1.49 12.39 6.22
N PHE A 79 -0.21 12.49 6.58
CA PHE A 79 0.42 11.60 7.56
C PHE A 79 -0.22 11.64 8.95
N SER A 80 -0.81 12.78 9.32
CA SER A 80 -1.41 12.94 10.65
C SER A 80 -2.77 12.27 10.81
N MET A 81 -3.38 11.82 9.71
CA MET A 81 -4.72 11.23 9.75
C MET A 81 -4.65 9.70 9.71
N PRO A 82 -5.50 9.01 10.48
CA PRO A 82 -5.58 7.56 10.40
C PRO A 82 -6.16 7.11 9.07
N ILE A 83 -5.63 6.00 8.56
CA ILE A 83 -6.09 5.40 7.31
C ILE A 83 -6.69 4.03 7.64
N ALA A 84 -7.96 3.82 7.32
CA ALA A 84 -8.58 2.51 7.50
C ALA A 84 -8.02 1.54 6.46
N VAL A 85 -7.57 0.37 6.93
CA VAL A 85 -7.16 -0.72 6.04
C VAL A 85 -8.41 -1.50 5.69
N ARG A 86 -8.89 -1.37 4.46
CA ARG A 86 -10.20 -1.92 4.06
C ARG A 86 -10.25 -3.44 4.06
N ILE A 87 -9.12 -4.08 3.78
CA ILE A 87 -9.08 -5.55 3.72
C ILE A 87 -9.06 -6.20 5.11
N TYR A 88 -8.82 -5.43 6.17
CA TYR A 88 -8.82 -5.93 7.54
C TYR A 88 -9.79 -5.16 8.40
N HIS A 89 -10.63 -5.88 9.12
CA HIS A 89 -11.63 -5.28 9.97
C HIS A 89 -10.99 -4.58 11.17
N ASN A 90 -11.45 -3.36 11.47
CA ASN A 90 -11.03 -2.61 12.67
C ASN A 90 -9.54 -2.26 12.72
N LEU A 91 -8.86 -2.23 11.59
CA LEU A 91 -7.46 -1.81 11.54
C LEU A 91 -7.35 -0.44 10.89
N ALA A 92 -6.68 0.49 11.56
CA ALA A 92 -6.35 1.80 11.03
C ALA A 92 -4.88 2.09 11.35
N ILE A 93 -4.19 2.72 10.42
CA ILE A 93 -2.77 3.05 10.55
C ILE A 93 -2.59 4.56 10.37
N THR A 94 -1.87 5.19 11.30
CA THR A 94 -1.48 6.59 11.17
C THR A 94 0.00 6.63 10.84
N ILE A 95 0.36 7.07 9.63
CA ILE A 95 1.73 7.01 9.14
C ILE A 95 2.69 7.82 10.02
N ALA A 96 2.28 8.99 10.50
CA ALA A 96 3.13 9.82 11.37
C ALA A 96 3.62 9.06 12.61
N GLU A 97 2.81 8.16 13.13
CA GLU A 97 3.18 7.36 14.32
C GLU A 97 4.23 6.29 13.98
N LEU A 98 4.27 5.83 12.75
CA LEU A 98 5.21 4.79 12.32
C LEU A 98 6.58 5.34 11.96
N LEU A 99 6.66 6.61 11.56
CA LEU A 99 7.90 7.21 11.07
C LEU A 99 8.66 8.01 12.13
N ASP A 100 8.16 8.08 13.32
CA ASP A 100 8.83 8.75 14.44
C ASP A 100 10.00 7.96 14.97
#